data_4ba528e74d5f2f437c4ecd5cde3aaaf9
#
_entry.id   4ba528e74d5f2f437c4ecd5cde3aaaf9
#
_cell.length_a   1.000
_cell.length_b   1.000
_cell.length_c   1.000
_cell.angle_alpha   90.00
_cell.angle_beta   90.00
_cell.angle_gamma   90.00
#
_symmetry.space_group_name_H-M   'P 1'
#
loop_
_entity.id
_entity.type
_entity.pdbx_description
1 polymer ?
#
loop_
_entity_poly.entity_id
_entity_poly.type
_entity_poly.pdbx_seq_one_letter_code
_entity_poly.pdbx_strand_id
1 'polypeptide(L)'
;MNRRLPLWSAVEYVRRLRAQSRDQLVQAIAWIDRKPVGRGMVLFPEHDEYSTSALREGCAEVRDLFVSRPRRRLGVATLLMGELEGAANGHGMRIVGMSVALDDESEPARALYDHLGYRHAHGPYVASANLAGDEGPIAVGSVMTYLVKDLAS
;
A
#
# COMPACT_ATOMS: atom_id res chain seq x y z
N MET A 1 9.99 2.02 -23.81
CA MET A 1 9.58 0.73 -23.26
C MET A 1 8.40 0.97 -22.30
N ASN A 2 7.21 0.62 -22.74
CA ASN A 2 6.00 0.77 -21.93
C ASN A 2 5.97 -0.32 -20.84
N ARG A 3 6.54 -0.04 -19.68
CA ARG A 3 6.31 -0.91 -18.53
C ARG A 3 4.88 -0.66 -18.03
N ARG A 4 3.99 -1.57 -18.37
CA ARG A 4 2.66 -1.61 -17.79
C ARG A 4 2.76 -1.79 -16.29
N LEU A 5 1.79 -1.26 -15.55
CA LEU A 5 1.66 -1.61 -14.14
C LEU A 5 1.62 -3.14 -14.01
N PRO A 6 2.29 -3.72 -13.01
CA PRO A 6 2.17 -5.15 -12.77
C PRO A 6 0.71 -5.53 -12.67
N LEU A 7 0.27 -6.43 -13.51
CA LEU A 7 -1.10 -6.92 -13.48
C LEU A 7 -1.23 -7.91 -12.32
N TRP A 8 -2.22 -7.70 -11.51
CA TRP A 8 -2.68 -8.74 -10.60
C TRP A 8 -3.26 -9.90 -11.42
N SER A 9 -3.28 -11.09 -10.85
CA SER A 9 -4.05 -12.18 -11.42
C SER A 9 -5.53 -11.77 -11.50
N ALA A 10 -6.27 -12.35 -12.45
CA ALA A 10 -7.70 -12.07 -12.57
C ALA A 10 -8.45 -12.39 -11.27
N VAL A 11 -8.05 -13.43 -10.57
CA VAL A 11 -8.62 -13.83 -9.27
C VAL A 11 -8.40 -12.74 -8.22
N GLU A 12 -7.19 -12.22 -8.12
CA GLU A 12 -6.84 -11.16 -7.17
C GLU A 12 -7.61 -9.87 -7.49
N TYR A 13 -7.74 -9.54 -8.76
CA TYR A 13 -8.49 -8.36 -9.18
C TYR A 13 -9.98 -8.45 -8.80
N VAL A 14 -10.62 -9.57 -9.08
CA VAL A 14 -12.02 -9.82 -8.70
C VAL A 14 -12.20 -9.78 -7.18
N ARG A 15 -11.28 -10.40 -6.44
CA ARG A 15 -11.29 -10.38 -4.98
C ARG A 15 -11.25 -8.97 -4.41
N ARG A 16 -10.40 -8.10 -4.95
CA ARG A 16 -10.27 -6.70 -4.53
C ARG A 16 -11.51 -5.89 -4.87
N LEU A 17 -12.09 -6.08 -6.05
CA LEU A 17 -13.34 -5.42 -6.42
C LEU A 17 -14.49 -5.80 -5.48
N ARG A 18 -14.60 -7.08 -5.12
CA ARG A 18 -15.60 -7.54 -4.14
C ARG A 18 -15.38 -6.92 -2.76
N ALA A 19 -14.14 -6.87 -2.31
CA ALA A 19 -13.80 -6.25 -1.03
C ALA A 19 -14.14 -4.76 -1.02
N GLN A 20 -13.87 -4.04 -2.10
CA GLN A 20 -14.22 -2.63 -2.24
C GLN A 20 -15.75 -2.42 -2.21
N SER A 21 -16.52 -3.27 -2.89
CA SER A 21 -17.99 -3.18 -2.89
C SER A 21 -18.62 -3.43 -1.50
N ARG A 22 -17.85 -4.01 -0.57
CA ARG A 22 -18.27 -4.25 0.82
C ARG A 22 -17.68 -3.23 1.80
N ASP A 23 -17.13 -2.12 1.34
CA ASP A 23 -16.46 -1.09 2.14
C ASP A 23 -15.28 -1.60 2.97
N GLN A 24 -14.57 -2.61 2.46
CA GLN A 24 -13.46 -3.26 3.17
C GLN A 24 -12.12 -2.67 2.81
N LEU A 25 -12.05 -2.09 1.64
CA LEU A 25 -10.89 -1.38 1.13
C LEU A 25 -11.31 -0.33 0.10
N VAL A 26 -10.42 0.60 -0.17
CA VAL A 26 -10.54 1.53 -1.29
C VAL A 26 -9.28 1.45 -2.13
N GLN A 27 -9.43 1.33 -3.45
CA GLN A 27 -8.34 1.39 -4.40
C GLN A 27 -8.29 2.76 -5.06
N ALA A 28 -7.10 3.27 -5.28
CA ALA A 28 -6.86 4.49 -6.05
C ALA A 28 -5.94 4.18 -7.22
N ILE A 29 -6.26 4.73 -8.39
CA ILE A 29 -5.46 4.59 -9.61
C ILE A 29 -5.20 5.99 -10.15
N ALA A 30 -3.93 6.30 -10.38
CA ALA A 30 -3.52 7.55 -11.03
C ALA A 30 -3.40 7.35 -12.53
N TRP A 31 -3.93 8.29 -13.30
CA TRP A 31 -3.94 8.26 -14.75
C TRP A 31 -3.25 9.51 -15.31
N ILE A 32 -2.42 9.33 -16.32
CA ILE A 32 -1.89 10.43 -17.15
C ILE A 32 -2.13 10.06 -18.60
N ASP A 33 -2.74 10.98 -19.37
CA ASP A 33 -3.06 10.79 -20.79
C ASP A 33 -3.78 9.44 -21.05
N ARG A 34 -4.77 9.13 -20.23
CA ARG A 34 -5.58 7.90 -20.30
C ARG A 34 -4.79 6.61 -20.06
N LYS A 35 -3.59 6.71 -19.48
CA LYS A 35 -2.78 5.54 -19.10
C LYS A 35 -2.63 5.46 -17.59
N PRO A 36 -2.81 4.29 -16.99
CA PRO A 36 -2.56 4.11 -15.56
C PRO A 36 -1.07 4.21 -15.28
N VAL A 37 -0.68 5.07 -14.36
CA VAL A 37 0.73 5.32 -14.01
C VAL A 37 1.05 5.04 -12.56
N GLY A 38 0.04 4.85 -11.73
CA GLY A 38 0.21 4.53 -10.34
C GLY A 38 -1.04 3.93 -9.72
N ARG A 39 -0.87 3.26 -8.60
CA ARG A 39 -1.95 2.64 -7.86
C ARG A 39 -1.60 2.53 -6.38
N GLY A 40 -2.61 2.35 -5.57
CA GLY A 40 -2.50 2.02 -4.17
C GLY A 40 -3.84 1.58 -3.62
N MET A 41 -3.86 1.04 -2.43
CA MET A 41 -5.09 0.74 -1.74
C MET A 41 -4.96 1.00 -0.25
N VAL A 42 -6.08 1.26 0.41
CA VAL A 42 -6.18 1.34 1.85
C VAL A 42 -7.20 0.31 2.32
N LEU A 43 -6.81 -0.51 3.29
CA LEU A 43 -7.65 -1.53 3.91
C LEU A 43 -8.13 -1.05 5.26
N PHE A 44 -9.37 -1.44 5.58
CA PHE A 44 -9.97 -1.13 6.87
C PHE A 44 -9.92 -2.35 7.80
N PRO A 45 -9.76 -2.15 9.13
CA PRO A 45 -9.45 -3.23 10.07
C PRO A 45 -10.57 -4.25 10.29
N GLU A 46 -11.77 -3.98 9.84
CA GLU A 46 -12.96 -4.83 10.01
C GLU A 46 -12.96 -6.08 9.11
N HIS A 47 -11.87 -6.30 8.39
CA HIS A 47 -11.85 -7.32 7.33
C HIS A 47 -10.87 -8.46 7.58
N ASP A 48 -11.40 -9.64 7.85
CA ASP A 48 -10.62 -10.84 8.17
C ASP A 48 -9.70 -11.32 7.02
N GLU A 49 -10.13 -11.18 5.76
CA GLU A 49 -9.33 -11.62 4.61
C GLU A 49 -8.03 -10.86 4.40
N TYR A 50 -8.01 -9.60 4.82
CA TYR A 50 -6.85 -8.72 4.68
C TYR A 50 -6.25 -8.34 6.03
N SER A 51 -6.83 -8.86 7.11
CA SER A 51 -6.32 -8.61 8.43
C SER A 51 -4.89 -9.11 8.57
N THR A 52 -4.01 -8.25 8.98
CA THR A 52 -2.67 -8.60 9.43
C THR A 52 -2.55 -8.29 10.90
N SER A 53 -1.61 -8.93 11.56
CA SER A 53 -1.31 -8.63 12.97
C SER A 53 -0.90 -7.19 13.22
N ALA A 54 -0.60 -6.44 12.15
CA ALA A 54 -0.25 -5.03 12.22
C ALA A 54 -1.49 -4.11 12.24
N LEU A 55 -2.65 -4.57 11.75
CA LEU A 55 -3.88 -3.79 11.78
C LEU A 55 -4.44 -3.72 13.20
N ARG A 56 -4.46 -2.52 13.74
CA ARG A 56 -5.03 -2.23 15.06
C ARG A 56 -6.39 -1.56 14.90
N GLU A 57 -7.22 -1.67 15.91
CA GLU A 57 -8.49 -0.94 15.96
C GLU A 57 -8.28 0.56 15.68
N GLY A 58 -9.04 1.11 14.75
CA GLY A 58 -8.94 2.50 14.34
C GLY A 58 -7.80 2.83 13.39
N CYS A 59 -7.01 1.85 12.96
CA CYS A 59 -5.92 2.02 12.02
C CYS A 59 -6.26 1.39 10.67
N ALA A 60 -6.22 2.18 9.60
CA ALA A 60 -6.27 1.68 8.24
C ALA A 60 -4.84 1.38 7.74
N GLU A 61 -4.68 0.51 6.77
CA GLU A 61 -3.38 0.15 6.23
C GLU A 61 -3.30 0.40 4.73
N VAL A 62 -2.30 1.16 4.31
CA VAL A 62 -1.98 1.35 2.89
C VAL A 62 -1.13 0.19 2.41
N ARG A 63 -1.49 -0.37 1.26
CA ARG A 63 -0.76 -1.44 0.58
C ARG A 63 -0.65 -1.18 -0.90
N ASP A 64 0.30 -1.86 -1.50
CA ASP A 64 0.52 -1.91 -2.96
C ASP A 64 0.65 -0.53 -3.60
N LEU A 65 1.19 0.43 -2.88
CA LEU A 65 1.50 1.73 -3.44
C LEU A 65 2.63 1.57 -4.47
N PHE A 66 2.33 1.86 -5.71
CA PHE A 66 3.25 1.72 -6.81
C PHE A 66 3.05 2.85 -7.83
N VAL A 67 4.16 3.42 -8.28
CA VAL A 67 4.19 4.39 -9.38
C VAL A 67 5.16 3.87 -10.44
N SER A 68 4.75 3.89 -11.71
CA SER A 68 5.63 3.46 -12.80
C SER A 68 6.90 4.32 -12.84
N ARG A 69 8.06 3.71 -13.09
CA ARG A 69 9.37 4.39 -13.02
C ARG A 69 9.44 5.69 -13.83
N PRO A 70 8.95 5.74 -15.10
CA PRO A 70 9.01 6.99 -15.88
C PRO A 70 8.19 8.13 -15.28
N ARG A 71 7.29 7.85 -14.36
CA ARG A 71 6.38 8.82 -13.73
C ARG A 71 6.68 9.06 -12.26
N ARG A 72 7.79 8.55 -11.75
CA ARG A 72 8.26 8.83 -10.39
C ARG A 72 8.81 10.26 -10.30
N ARG A 73 8.79 10.82 -9.10
CA ARG A 73 9.19 12.19 -8.78
C ARG A 73 8.34 13.29 -9.44
N LEU A 74 7.14 12.96 -9.91
CA LEU A 74 6.16 13.91 -10.44
C LEU A 74 5.01 14.18 -9.46
N GLY A 75 5.15 13.74 -8.21
CA GLY A 75 4.10 13.91 -7.19
C GLY A 75 2.94 12.92 -7.28
N VAL A 76 3.01 11.89 -8.13
CA VAL A 76 1.94 10.89 -8.28
C VAL A 76 1.71 10.12 -6.98
N ALA A 77 2.77 9.68 -6.30
CA ALA A 77 2.65 8.98 -5.03
C ALA A 77 2.02 9.87 -3.95
N THR A 78 2.36 11.15 -3.91
CA THR A 78 1.78 12.12 -2.99
C THR A 78 0.27 12.28 -3.22
N LEU A 79 -0.16 12.36 -4.49
CA LEU A 79 -1.58 12.42 -4.83
C LEU A 79 -2.32 11.14 -4.44
N LEU A 80 -1.74 9.98 -4.73
CA LEU A 80 -2.33 8.70 -4.34
C LEU A 80 -2.47 8.59 -2.82
N MET A 81 -1.44 8.95 -2.06
CA MET A 81 -1.50 8.95 -0.60
C MET A 81 -2.57 9.90 -0.08
N GLY A 82 -2.71 11.09 -0.67
CA GLY A 82 -3.78 12.03 -0.31
C GLY A 82 -5.18 11.44 -0.50
N GLU A 83 -5.41 10.75 -1.62
CA GLU A 83 -6.67 10.07 -1.90
C GLU A 83 -6.94 8.93 -0.91
N LEU A 84 -5.93 8.11 -0.63
CA LEU A 84 -6.06 6.98 0.30
C LEU A 84 -6.29 7.46 1.75
N GLU A 85 -5.57 8.48 2.18
CA GLU A 85 -5.78 9.09 3.50
C GLU A 85 -7.17 9.74 3.60
N GLY A 86 -7.63 10.41 2.54
CA GLY A 86 -8.97 10.97 2.47
C GLY A 86 -10.05 9.91 2.58
N ALA A 87 -9.88 8.76 1.91
CA ALA A 87 -10.78 7.63 2.00
C ALA A 87 -10.80 7.03 3.42
N ALA A 88 -9.64 6.89 4.04
CA ALA A 88 -9.54 6.41 5.42
C ALA A 88 -10.24 7.35 6.41
N ASN A 89 -10.01 8.64 6.27
CA ASN A 89 -10.68 9.66 7.09
C ASN A 89 -12.20 9.64 6.90
N GLY A 90 -12.67 9.51 5.65
CA GLY A 90 -14.10 9.39 5.34
C GLY A 90 -14.73 8.12 5.90
N HIS A 91 -13.96 7.07 6.13
CA HIS A 91 -14.39 5.82 6.77
C HIS A 91 -14.32 5.87 8.31
N GLY A 92 -13.93 7.01 8.88
CA GLY A 92 -13.83 7.18 10.32
C GLY A 92 -12.50 6.72 10.93
N MET A 93 -11.49 6.42 10.11
CA MET A 93 -10.18 6.03 10.59
C MET A 93 -9.38 7.24 11.07
N ARG A 94 -8.73 7.11 12.20
CA ARG A 94 -7.90 8.17 12.78
C ARG A 94 -6.42 8.01 12.42
N ILE A 95 -6.00 6.80 12.14
CA ILE A 95 -4.60 6.45 11.91
C ILE A 95 -4.52 5.67 10.60
N VAL A 96 -3.54 6.00 9.79
CA VAL A 96 -3.13 5.23 8.63
C VAL A 96 -1.73 4.70 8.87
N GLY A 97 -1.54 3.42 8.62
CA GLY A 97 -0.25 2.75 8.74
C GLY A 97 0.18 2.08 7.46
N MET A 98 1.45 1.74 7.39
CA MET A 98 2.02 0.97 6.29
C MET A 98 3.33 0.31 6.68
N SER A 99 3.59 -0.84 6.06
CA SER A 99 4.90 -1.47 6.10
C SER A 99 5.76 -0.94 4.97
N VAL A 100 7.02 -0.67 5.23
CA VAL A 100 8.00 -0.29 4.21
C VAL A 100 9.30 -1.07 4.43
N ALA A 101 9.90 -1.51 3.33
CA ALA A 101 11.16 -2.24 3.40
C ALA A 101 12.33 -1.31 3.79
N LEU A 102 13.31 -1.90 4.48
CA LEU A 102 14.53 -1.21 4.92
C LEU A 102 15.70 -1.36 3.95
N ASP A 103 15.45 -1.85 2.73
CA ASP A 103 16.47 -1.92 1.69
C ASP A 103 16.77 -0.56 1.06
N ASP A 104 17.87 -0.50 0.29
CA ASP A 104 18.30 0.75 -0.36
C ASP A 104 17.33 1.20 -1.45
N GLU A 105 16.67 0.27 -2.14
CA GLU A 105 15.69 0.58 -3.18
C GLU A 105 14.45 1.30 -2.62
N SER A 106 14.13 1.05 -1.36
CA SER A 106 12.98 1.64 -0.68
C SER A 106 13.30 2.96 0.04
N GLU A 107 14.54 3.42 0.01
CA GLU A 107 14.95 4.68 0.64
C GLU A 107 14.15 5.90 0.12
N PRO A 108 13.92 6.07 -1.19
CA PRO A 108 13.09 7.18 -1.69
C PRO A 108 11.65 7.12 -1.17
N ALA A 109 11.09 5.93 -1.02
CA ALA A 109 9.75 5.75 -0.45
C ALA A 109 9.71 6.15 1.02
N ARG A 110 10.71 5.71 1.82
CA ARG A 110 10.80 6.11 3.24
C ARG A 110 10.93 7.62 3.40
N ALA A 111 11.74 8.27 2.57
CA ALA A 111 11.90 9.72 2.56
C ALA A 111 10.59 10.44 2.24
N LEU A 112 9.83 9.93 1.28
CA LEU A 112 8.50 10.45 0.94
C LEU A 112 7.54 10.34 2.13
N TYR A 113 7.46 9.18 2.77
CA TYR A 113 6.57 8.98 3.89
C TYR A 113 6.93 9.85 5.10
N ASP A 114 8.21 10.02 5.37
CA ASP A 114 8.68 10.96 6.38
C ASP A 114 8.21 12.39 6.08
N HIS A 115 8.37 12.82 4.84
CA HIS A 115 7.90 14.13 4.37
C HIS A 115 6.38 14.29 4.51
N LEU A 116 5.61 13.22 4.30
CA LEU A 116 4.16 13.23 4.43
C LEU A 116 3.67 13.14 5.89
N GLY A 117 4.57 13.05 6.85
CA GLY A 117 4.23 13.05 8.28
C GLY A 117 4.09 11.66 8.90
N TYR A 118 4.49 10.59 8.21
CA TYR A 118 4.55 9.26 8.79
C TYR A 118 5.72 9.15 9.75
N ARG A 119 5.52 8.41 10.84
CA ARG A 119 6.55 8.18 11.86
C ARG A 119 6.68 6.70 12.16
N HIS A 120 7.84 6.30 12.64
CA HIS A 120 8.09 4.93 13.07
C HIS A 120 7.14 4.54 14.21
N ALA A 121 6.49 3.39 14.07
CA ALA A 121 5.63 2.82 15.10
C ALA A 121 6.22 1.57 15.72
N HIS A 122 6.65 0.62 14.90
CA HIS A 122 7.32 -0.59 15.38
C HIS A 122 8.19 -1.22 14.28
N GLY A 123 8.98 -2.18 14.68
CA GLY A 123 9.96 -2.85 13.83
C GLY A 123 11.39 -2.44 14.20
N PRO A 124 12.40 -3.00 13.49
CA PRO A 124 12.25 -3.83 12.29
C PRO A 124 11.67 -5.22 12.58
N TYR A 125 11.06 -5.80 11.56
CA TYR A 125 10.53 -7.17 11.59
C TYR A 125 10.69 -7.82 10.21
N VAL A 126 10.60 -9.14 10.16
CA VAL A 126 10.69 -9.89 8.91
C VAL A 126 9.27 -10.20 8.42
N ALA A 127 8.95 -9.73 7.22
CA ALA A 127 7.75 -10.12 6.51
C ALA A 127 8.12 -11.21 5.50
N SER A 128 7.35 -12.29 5.45
CA SER A 128 7.58 -13.41 4.55
C SER A 128 6.44 -13.53 3.56
N ALA A 129 6.77 -13.86 2.32
CA ALA A 129 5.81 -14.19 1.28
C ALA A 129 6.23 -15.47 0.59
N ASN A 130 5.26 -16.31 0.22
CA ASN A 130 5.49 -17.47 -0.61
C ASN A 130 5.19 -17.12 -2.06
N LEU A 131 6.18 -17.26 -2.92
CA LEU A 131 6.06 -17.02 -4.35
C LEU A 131 6.04 -18.35 -5.09
N ALA A 132 5.28 -18.42 -6.18
CA ALA A 132 5.30 -19.58 -7.08
C ALA A 132 6.62 -19.60 -7.84
N GLY A 133 7.34 -20.71 -7.78
CA GLY A 133 8.55 -20.96 -8.56
C GLY A 133 8.36 -22.19 -9.44
N ASP A 134 9.22 -22.35 -10.45
CA ASP A 134 9.15 -23.47 -11.40
C ASP A 134 9.36 -24.82 -10.72
N GLU A 135 10.10 -24.86 -9.62
CA GLU A 135 10.41 -26.07 -8.86
C GLU A 135 9.61 -26.17 -7.53
N GLY A 136 8.62 -25.29 -7.35
CA GLY A 136 7.79 -25.25 -6.16
C GLY A 136 7.77 -23.88 -5.49
N PRO A 137 7.08 -23.73 -4.34
CA PRO A 137 6.96 -22.45 -3.66
C PRO A 137 8.31 -21.96 -3.12
N ILE A 138 8.58 -20.67 -3.36
CA ILE A 138 9.78 -19.97 -2.87
C ILE A 138 9.37 -19.08 -1.71
N ALA A 139 9.98 -19.26 -0.55
CA ALA A 139 9.81 -18.36 0.58
C ALA A 139 10.76 -17.16 0.44
N VAL A 140 10.21 -15.95 0.47
CA VAL A 140 10.97 -14.71 0.42
C VAL A 140 10.70 -13.91 1.68
N GLY A 141 11.76 -13.51 2.38
CA GLY A 141 11.67 -12.64 3.54
C GLY A 141 12.23 -11.25 3.24
N SER A 142 11.59 -10.23 3.76
CA SER A 142 12.07 -8.85 3.69
C SER A 142 12.06 -8.24 5.08
N VAL A 143 13.10 -7.46 5.38
CA VAL A 143 13.14 -6.68 6.62
C VAL A 143 12.32 -5.41 6.41
N MET A 144 11.33 -5.22 7.27
CA MET A 144 10.35 -4.14 7.17
C MET A 144 10.34 -3.31 8.45
N THR A 145 9.86 -2.11 8.34
CA THR A 145 9.44 -1.27 9.46
C THR A 145 8.00 -0.82 9.27
N TYR A 146 7.30 -0.54 10.34
CA TYR A 146 5.91 -0.06 10.28
C TYR A 146 5.84 1.41 10.63
N LEU A 147 5.22 2.17 9.77
CA LEU A 147 5.05 3.61 9.89
C LEU A 147 3.57 3.94 10.09
N VAL A 148 3.29 4.99 10.85
CA VAL A 148 1.91 5.48 11.08
C VAL A 148 1.85 6.98 10.94
N LYS A 149 0.66 7.47 10.57
CA LYS A 149 0.31 8.88 10.55
C LYS A 149 -1.05 9.07 11.23
N ASP A 150 -1.14 10.06 12.09
CA ASP A 150 -2.39 10.50 12.70
C ASP A 150 -3.08 11.49 11.74
N LEU A 151 -4.30 11.14 11.30
CA LEU A 151 -5.07 11.97 10.36
C LEU A 151 -5.76 13.14 11.03
N ALA A 152 -5.88 13.11 12.35
CA ALA A 152 -6.55 14.16 13.12
C ALA A 152 -5.66 15.36 13.44
N SER A 153 -4.37 15.24 13.15
CA SER A 153 -3.40 16.32 13.42
C SER A 153 -3.29 17.31 12.28
#